data_b2dd7a3cca55a7df66ef8a0f55bac5e5
#
_entry.id   b2dd7a3cca55a7df66ef8a0f55bac5e5
#
_cell.length_a   1.000
_cell.length_b   1.000
_cell.length_c   1.000
_cell.angle_alpha   90.00
_cell.angle_beta   90.00
_cell.angle_gamma   90.00
#
_symmetry.space_group_name_H-M   'P 1'
#
loop_
_entity.id
_entity.type
_entity.pdbx_description
1 polymer ?
#
loop_
_entity_poly.entity_id
_entity_poly.type
_entity_poly.pdbx_seq_one_letter_code
_entity_poly.pdbx_strand_id
1 'polypeptide(L)'
;MNRCQIHSRSQPITLWRSHFAKLLNDSRKPGILINVTSSSEYTDLLRAAELRVTRPRVTVLEAVHAHPHADTESIFRAARAVLPDVSLQAVYDILAAFTDAGLVRRIQPSGHLARYEARVGDNHHHAVCRNCGAIGDVDCAVGERPCLTASDNNGFILDEAEVIYWGLCPECAAPRKPGSRP
;
A
#
# COMPACT_ATOMS: atom_id res chain seq x y z
N MET A 1 -11.01 4.18 -22.92
CA MET A 1 -10.73 4.14 -21.46
C MET A 1 -10.45 2.70 -21.11
N ASN A 2 -9.19 2.29 -21.20
CA ASN A 2 -8.81 0.89 -21.09
C ASN A 2 -8.00 0.69 -19.80
N ARG A 3 -8.55 -0.13 -18.90
CA ARG A 3 -7.90 -0.61 -17.68
C ARG A 3 -6.63 -1.38 -18.05
N CYS A 4 -5.55 -1.10 -17.35
CA CYS A 4 -4.36 -1.94 -17.35
C CYS A 4 -4.72 -3.26 -16.62
N GLN A 5 -5.31 -4.21 -17.34
CA GLN A 5 -5.59 -5.55 -16.81
C GLN A 5 -4.52 -6.50 -17.34
N ILE A 6 -3.67 -6.96 -16.45
CA ILE A 6 -2.82 -8.12 -16.75
C ILE A 6 -3.73 -9.34 -16.62
N HIS A 7 -4.04 -10.00 -17.74
CA HIS A 7 -4.73 -11.28 -17.73
C HIS A 7 -3.72 -12.37 -17.40
N SER A 8 -3.61 -12.77 -16.15
CA SER A 8 -2.92 -14.01 -15.79
C SER A 8 -3.93 -15.17 -15.85
N ARG A 9 -3.72 -16.06 -16.81
CA ARG A 9 -4.30 -17.41 -16.77
C ARG A 9 -3.34 -18.32 -16.04
N SER A 10 -3.58 -18.57 -14.76
CA SER A 10 -3.27 -19.87 -14.12
C SER A 10 -3.57 -19.85 -12.62
N GLN A 11 -4.63 -20.50 -12.24
CA GLN A 11 -4.91 -21.44 -11.16
C GLN A 11 -4.37 -21.17 -9.73
N PRO A 12 -5.09 -21.55 -8.69
CA PRO A 12 -6.42 -21.14 -8.24
C PRO A 12 -6.40 -20.34 -6.93
N ILE A 13 -6.05 -19.09 -7.02
CA ILE A 13 -6.31 -18.08 -5.98
C ILE A 13 -7.73 -17.49 -6.22
N THR A 14 -8.48 -18.13 -7.11
CA THR A 14 -9.68 -17.61 -7.74
C THR A 14 -10.91 -17.56 -6.85
N LEU A 15 -10.95 -18.27 -5.74
CA LEU A 15 -12.10 -18.18 -4.81
C LEU A 15 -12.03 -16.96 -3.90
N TRP A 16 -10.83 -16.47 -3.64
CA TRP A 16 -10.61 -15.36 -2.72
C TRP A 16 -10.87 -13.99 -3.37
N ARG A 17 -10.43 -13.83 -4.62
CA ARG A 17 -10.67 -12.60 -5.41
C ARG A 17 -12.14 -12.30 -5.68
N SER A 18 -12.99 -13.33 -5.76
CA SER A 18 -14.41 -13.14 -6.11
C SER A 18 -15.24 -12.56 -4.96
N HIS A 19 -14.89 -12.81 -3.70
CA HIS A 19 -15.61 -12.26 -2.55
C HIS A 19 -15.17 -10.83 -2.23
N PHE A 20 -13.88 -10.57 -2.29
CA PHE A 20 -13.32 -9.23 -2.03
C PHE A 20 -13.67 -8.24 -3.18
N ALA A 21 -13.63 -8.72 -4.42
CA ALA A 21 -14.07 -7.94 -5.59
C ALA A 21 -15.58 -7.61 -5.56
N LYS A 22 -16.42 -8.42 -4.90
CA LYS A 22 -17.84 -8.12 -4.75
C LYS A 22 -18.13 -7.01 -3.76
N LEU A 23 -17.32 -6.84 -2.71
CA LEU A 23 -17.41 -5.74 -1.77
C LEU A 23 -16.83 -4.43 -2.34
N LEU A 24 -15.88 -4.53 -3.27
CA LEU A 24 -15.22 -3.39 -3.90
C LEU A 24 -15.81 -3.02 -5.28
N ASN A 25 -16.69 -3.83 -5.84
CA ASN A 25 -17.20 -3.64 -7.21
C ASN A 25 -18.65 -3.12 -7.23
N ASP A 26 -18.92 -2.02 -6.54
CA ASP A 26 -20.05 -1.17 -6.94
C ASP A 26 -19.56 -0.26 -8.06
N SER A 27 -19.93 -0.65 -9.29
CA SER A 27 -19.40 -0.18 -10.58
C SER A 27 -19.73 1.29 -10.91
N ARG A 28 -19.92 2.18 -9.95
CA ARG A 28 -20.41 3.55 -10.17
C ARG A 28 -19.56 4.68 -9.61
N LYS A 29 -18.33 4.40 -9.07
CA LYS A 29 -17.44 5.50 -8.66
C LYS A 29 -16.00 5.24 -9.08
N PRO A 30 -15.34 6.20 -9.77
CA PRO A 30 -13.92 6.14 -10.06
C PRO A 30 -13.13 6.36 -8.75
N GLY A 31 -12.19 5.46 -8.43
CA GLY A 31 -11.19 5.63 -7.37
C GLY A 31 -11.82 5.80 -5.98
N ILE A 32 -12.35 4.73 -5.40
CA ILE A 32 -12.75 4.76 -4.00
C ILE A 32 -11.48 4.66 -3.15
N LEU A 33 -10.97 5.81 -2.70
CA LEU A 33 -10.39 5.90 -1.38
C LEU A 33 -11.50 5.44 -0.42
N ILE A 34 -11.41 4.22 0.09
CA ILE A 34 -12.27 3.79 1.20
C ILE A 34 -11.85 4.69 2.36
N ASN A 35 -12.60 5.75 2.56
CA ASN A 35 -12.47 6.60 3.73
C ASN A 35 -13.04 5.78 4.90
N VAL A 36 -12.23 4.83 5.41
CA VAL A 36 -12.57 4.03 6.59
C VAL A 36 -12.56 5.00 7.77
N THR A 37 -13.74 5.33 8.28
CA THR A 37 -13.92 6.36 9.30
C THR A 37 -14.35 5.79 10.65
N SER A 38 -14.63 4.49 10.72
CA SER A 38 -15.10 3.85 11.96
C SER A 38 -14.35 2.56 12.29
N SER A 39 -14.17 2.28 13.58
CA SER A 39 -13.55 1.04 14.08
C SER A 39 -14.32 -0.23 13.66
N SER A 40 -15.60 -0.13 13.33
CA SER A 40 -16.42 -1.23 12.80
C SER A 40 -15.99 -1.64 11.39
N GLU A 41 -15.65 -0.68 10.52
CA GLU A 41 -15.20 -0.95 9.15
C GLU A 41 -13.86 -1.71 9.13
N TYR A 42 -12.91 -1.35 9.99
CA TYR A 42 -11.65 -2.11 10.14
C TYR A 42 -11.88 -3.54 10.63
N THR A 43 -12.86 -3.71 11.52
CA THR A 43 -13.27 -5.03 11.99
C THR A 43 -13.82 -5.89 10.84
N ASP A 44 -14.61 -5.31 9.95
CA ASP A 44 -15.18 -6.00 8.80
C ASP A 44 -14.12 -6.30 7.73
N LEU A 45 -13.16 -5.41 7.52
CA LEU A 45 -11.99 -5.68 6.66
C LEU A 45 -11.18 -6.89 7.17
N LEU A 46 -10.90 -6.96 8.47
CA LEU A 46 -10.20 -8.09 9.07
C LEU A 46 -10.96 -9.41 8.90
N ARG A 47 -12.28 -9.39 9.11
CA ARG A 47 -13.12 -10.58 8.90
C ARG A 47 -13.15 -11.02 7.45
N ALA A 48 -13.30 -10.07 6.52
CA ALA A 48 -13.30 -10.35 5.08
C ALA A 48 -11.97 -10.95 4.60
N ALA A 49 -10.87 -10.59 5.27
CA ALA A 49 -9.53 -11.13 5.04
C ALA A 49 -9.26 -12.43 5.83
N GLU A 50 -10.29 -13.03 6.46
CA GLU A 50 -10.18 -14.24 7.28
C GLU A 50 -9.19 -14.11 8.45
N LEU A 51 -8.92 -12.87 8.89
CA LEU A 51 -8.02 -12.61 10.00
C LEU A 51 -8.81 -12.47 11.30
N ARG A 52 -8.26 -13.05 12.37
CA ARG A 52 -8.83 -12.90 13.71
C ARG A 52 -8.89 -11.42 14.09
N VAL A 53 -10.07 -10.94 14.46
CA VAL A 53 -10.26 -9.57 14.97
C VAL A 53 -9.71 -9.49 16.39
N THR A 54 -8.70 -8.63 16.56
CA THR A 54 -8.11 -8.31 17.86
C THR A 54 -7.86 -6.82 17.96
N ARG A 55 -7.88 -6.26 19.17
CA ARG A 55 -7.61 -4.85 19.39
C ARG A 55 -6.27 -4.39 18.77
N PRO A 56 -5.14 -5.10 18.93
CA PRO A 56 -3.89 -4.72 18.27
C PRO A 56 -3.99 -4.66 16.75
N ARG A 57 -4.66 -5.62 16.11
CA ARG A 57 -4.84 -5.64 14.65
C ARG A 57 -5.67 -4.46 14.17
N VAL A 58 -6.79 -4.17 14.84
CA VAL A 58 -7.61 -2.99 14.49
C VAL A 58 -6.77 -1.73 14.61
N THR A 59 -6.08 -1.52 15.74
CA THR A 59 -5.26 -0.33 15.97
C THR A 59 -4.13 -0.17 14.96
N VAL A 60 -3.44 -1.26 14.59
CA VAL A 60 -2.38 -1.21 13.57
C VAL A 60 -2.95 -0.90 12.19
N LEU A 61 -4.11 -1.46 11.83
CA LEU A 61 -4.74 -1.19 10.54
C LEU A 61 -5.19 0.28 10.45
N GLU A 62 -5.78 0.81 11.52
CA GLU A 62 -6.10 2.25 11.67
C GLU A 62 -4.85 3.12 11.48
N ALA A 63 -3.73 2.73 12.11
CA ALA A 63 -2.47 3.47 11.98
C ALA A 63 -1.92 3.48 10.54
N VAL A 64 -2.02 2.37 9.81
CA VAL A 64 -1.60 2.30 8.39
C VAL A 64 -2.47 3.19 7.52
N HIS A 65 -3.80 3.19 7.73
CA HIS A 65 -4.72 4.06 7.00
C HIS A 65 -4.49 5.55 7.30
N ALA A 66 -4.20 5.89 8.55
CA ALA A 66 -3.96 7.27 8.98
C ALA A 66 -2.59 7.80 8.50
N HIS A 67 -1.63 6.92 8.24
CA HIS A 67 -0.26 7.27 7.87
C HIS A 67 0.21 6.49 6.63
N PRO A 68 -0.31 6.82 5.43
CA PRO A 68 0.15 6.19 4.19
C PRO A 68 1.67 6.28 4.02
N HIS A 69 2.28 5.21 3.52
CA HIS A 69 3.72 5.10 3.31
C HIS A 69 4.59 5.25 4.58
N ALA A 70 4.00 5.06 5.76
CA ALA A 70 4.78 5.03 7.00
C ALA A 70 5.63 3.76 7.09
N ASP A 71 6.79 3.87 7.74
CA ASP A 71 7.60 2.72 8.14
C ASP A 71 7.04 2.05 9.41
N THR A 72 7.53 0.84 9.71
CA THR A 72 7.08 0.08 10.88
C THR A 72 7.21 0.85 12.17
N GLU A 73 8.30 1.61 12.36
CA GLU A 73 8.54 2.37 13.58
C GLU A 73 7.52 3.50 13.76
N SER A 74 7.16 4.17 12.68
CA SER A 74 6.14 5.22 12.69
C SER A 74 4.75 4.67 12.97
N ILE A 75 4.41 3.51 12.34
CA ILE A 75 3.16 2.79 12.62
C ILE A 75 3.12 2.31 14.07
N PHE A 76 4.24 1.77 14.60
CA PHE A 76 4.35 1.37 15.99
C PHE A 76 4.10 2.53 16.95
N ARG A 77 4.71 3.68 16.72
CA ARG A 77 4.50 4.88 17.56
C ARG A 77 3.04 5.33 17.54
N ALA A 78 2.39 5.32 16.38
CA ALA A 78 0.98 5.66 16.25
C ALA A 78 0.09 4.64 16.98
N ALA A 79 0.33 3.35 16.79
CA ALA A 79 -0.41 2.28 17.46
C ALA A 79 -0.23 2.32 18.98
N ARG A 80 1.00 2.56 19.46
CA ARG A 80 1.32 2.63 20.89
C ARG A 80 0.67 3.82 21.60
N ALA A 81 0.43 4.91 20.88
CA ALA A 81 -0.30 6.06 21.43
C ALA A 81 -1.74 5.70 21.84
N VAL A 82 -2.35 4.72 21.15
CA VAL A 82 -3.72 4.24 21.42
C VAL A 82 -3.71 2.96 22.29
N LEU A 83 -2.70 2.12 22.12
CA LEU A 83 -2.54 0.85 22.81
C LEU A 83 -1.12 0.74 23.41
N PRO A 84 -0.90 1.25 24.63
CA PRO A 84 0.43 1.36 25.24
C PRO A 84 1.19 0.04 25.38
N ASP A 85 0.47 -1.07 25.52
CA ASP A 85 1.05 -2.40 25.73
C ASP A 85 1.43 -3.13 24.43
N VAL A 86 1.18 -2.54 23.26
CA VAL A 86 1.59 -3.16 21.99
C VAL A 86 3.10 -3.16 21.88
N SER A 87 3.68 -4.32 21.53
CA SER A 87 5.12 -4.43 21.28
C SER A 87 5.47 -4.18 19.82
N LEU A 88 6.71 -3.76 19.57
CA LEU A 88 7.22 -3.57 18.20
C LEU A 88 7.17 -4.89 17.42
N GLN A 89 7.52 -6.03 18.07
CA GLN A 89 7.44 -7.34 17.42
C GLN A 89 6.01 -7.67 16.99
N ALA A 90 5.02 -7.41 17.85
CA ALA A 90 3.61 -7.64 17.50
C ALA A 90 3.18 -6.79 16.27
N VAL A 91 3.69 -5.56 16.13
CA VAL A 91 3.42 -4.73 14.95
C VAL A 91 4.04 -5.33 13.70
N TYR A 92 5.28 -5.83 13.76
CA TYR A 92 5.90 -6.55 12.62
C TYR A 92 5.08 -7.76 12.20
N ASP A 93 4.67 -8.61 13.15
CA ASP A 93 3.88 -9.81 12.87
C ASP A 93 2.50 -9.48 12.29
N ILE A 94 1.87 -8.41 12.77
CA ILE A 94 0.58 -7.93 12.26
C ILE A 94 0.72 -7.39 10.83
N LEU A 95 1.75 -6.59 10.56
CA LEU A 95 2.00 -6.04 9.22
C LEU A 95 2.33 -7.14 8.22
N ALA A 96 3.09 -8.16 8.61
CA ALA A 96 3.33 -9.33 7.79
C ALA A 96 2.01 -10.05 7.45
N ALA A 97 1.18 -10.35 8.47
CA ALA A 97 -0.12 -10.98 8.27
C ALA A 97 -1.06 -10.15 7.38
N PHE A 98 -1.02 -8.81 7.47
CA PHE A 98 -1.81 -7.93 6.62
C PHE A 98 -1.32 -7.93 5.17
N THR A 99 0.00 -7.97 4.97
CA THR A 99 0.61 -8.07 3.64
C THR A 99 0.25 -9.38 2.97
N ASP A 100 0.39 -10.51 3.69
CA ASP A 100 0.04 -11.84 3.21
C ASP A 100 -1.45 -11.97 2.86
N ALA A 101 -2.31 -11.29 3.64
CA ALA A 101 -3.74 -11.23 3.41
C ALA A 101 -4.17 -10.18 2.37
N GLY A 102 -3.26 -9.41 1.79
CA GLY A 102 -3.56 -8.38 0.79
C GLY A 102 -4.36 -7.19 1.32
N LEU A 103 -4.40 -6.98 2.65
CA LEU A 103 -5.01 -5.81 3.27
C LEU A 103 -4.12 -4.58 3.20
N VAL A 104 -2.81 -4.80 3.13
CA VAL A 104 -1.78 -3.76 3.13
C VAL A 104 -0.73 -4.15 2.10
N ARG A 105 -0.24 -3.17 1.36
CA ARG A 105 0.90 -3.32 0.46
C ARG A 105 2.17 -2.89 1.18
N ARG A 106 3.22 -3.72 1.04
CA ARG A 106 4.56 -3.41 1.50
C ARG A 106 5.40 -2.94 0.32
N ILE A 107 5.88 -1.72 0.37
CA ILE A 107 6.72 -1.09 -0.64
C ILE A 107 8.11 -0.97 -0.07
N GLN A 108 9.12 -1.41 -0.81
CA GLN A 108 10.52 -1.27 -0.39
C GLN A 108 11.36 -0.79 -1.57
N PRO A 109 11.39 0.53 -1.85
CA PRO A 109 12.26 1.07 -2.86
C PRO A 109 13.71 0.76 -2.55
N SER A 110 14.51 0.51 -3.58
CA SER A 110 15.92 0.14 -3.43
C SER A 110 16.69 1.13 -2.54
N GLY A 111 17.34 0.60 -1.50
CA GLY A 111 18.12 1.40 -0.54
C GLY A 111 17.32 2.13 0.55
N HIS A 112 16.00 1.93 0.62
CA HIS A 112 15.15 2.56 1.61
C HIS A 112 14.48 1.55 2.54
N LEU A 113 13.95 2.05 3.68
CA LEU A 113 13.15 1.25 4.60
C LEU A 113 11.85 0.80 3.94
N ALA A 114 11.33 -0.37 4.37
CA ALA A 114 10.01 -0.81 3.98
C ALA A 114 8.94 0.18 4.46
N ARG A 115 7.99 0.46 3.59
CA ARG A 115 6.84 1.33 3.81
C ARG A 115 5.57 0.54 3.61
N TYR A 116 4.48 0.97 4.23
CA TYR A 116 3.21 0.29 4.18
C TYR A 116 2.10 1.24 3.76
N GLU A 117 1.17 0.72 2.97
CA GLU A 117 -0.01 1.45 2.54
C GLU A 117 -1.24 0.54 2.55
N ALA A 118 -2.40 1.14 2.78
CA ALA A 118 -3.68 0.46 2.73
C ALA A 118 -4.39 0.61 1.36
N ARG A 119 -3.78 1.36 0.43
CA ARG A 119 -4.27 1.49 -0.94
C ARG A 119 -3.87 0.26 -1.73
N VAL A 120 -4.79 -0.71 -1.84
CA VAL A 120 -4.58 -1.99 -2.50
C VAL A 120 -5.63 -2.24 -3.57
N GLY A 121 -5.29 -3.03 -4.59
CA GLY A 121 -6.25 -3.49 -5.61
C GLY A 121 -6.55 -2.49 -6.72
N ASP A 122 -5.89 -1.36 -6.78
CA ASP A 122 -5.88 -0.43 -7.89
C ASP A 122 -4.50 -0.39 -8.56
N ASN A 123 -4.41 0.30 -9.70
CA ASN A 123 -3.18 0.40 -10.46
C ASN A 123 -2.60 1.81 -10.30
N HIS A 124 -1.87 2.04 -9.22
CA HIS A 124 -1.11 3.26 -9.00
C HIS A 124 0.39 2.98 -8.94
N HIS A 125 1.17 4.02 -9.05
CA HIS A 125 2.63 4.01 -9.03
C HIS A 125 3.14 4.89 -7.90
N HIS A 126 4.44 4.85 -7.64
CA HIS A 126 5.04 5.62 -6.57
C HIS A 126 6.10 6.58 -7.09
N ALA A 127 6.13 7.80 -6.56
CA ALA A 127 7.24 8.73 -6.69
C ALA A 127 8.06 8.71 -5.40
N VAL A 128 9.36 8.48 -5.52
CA VAL A 128 10.28 8.36 -4.37
C VAL A 128 11.31 9.48 -4.41
N CYS A 129 11.42 10.21 -3.31
CA CYS A 129 12.43 11.24 -3.15
C CYS A 129 13.81 10.63 -2.90
N ARG A 130 14.78 10.93 -3.79
CA ARG A 130 16.16 10.44 -3.66
C ARG A 130 16.89 10.99 -2.42
N ASN A 131 16.45 12.13 -1.88
CA ASN A 131 17.11 12.78 -0.77
C ASN A 131 16.57 12.33 0.60
N CYS A 132 15.25 12.34 0.81
CA CYS A 132 14.66 12.04 2.13
C CYS A 132 13.85 10.73 2.15
N GLY A 133 13.70 10.03 1.02
CA GLY A 133 12.94 8.79 0.95
C GLY A 133 11.41 8.97 1.09
N ALA A 134 10.89 10.20 1.03
CA ALA A 134 9.45 10.41 0.99
C ALA A 134 8.84 9.75 -0.23
N ILE A 135 7.69 9.11 -0.04
CA ILE A 135 6.92 8.44 -1.09
C ILE A 135 5.61 9.19 -1.27
N GLY A 136 5.19 9.33 -2.52
CA GLY A 136 3.86 9.83 -2.89
C GLY A 136 3.25 8.96 -3.97
N ASP A 137 1.92 8.84 -3.93
CA ASP A 137 1.18 8.12 -4.95
C ASP A 137 1.16 8.90 -6.26
N VAL A 138 1.30 8.17 -7.35
CA VAL A 138 1.12 8.66 -8.71
C VAL A 138 0.07 7.78 -9.38
N ASP A 139 -1.05 8.36 -9.76
CA ASP A 139 -2.06 7.63 -10.50
C ASP A 139 -1.50 7.16 -11.85
N CYS A 140 -2.12 6.12 -12.43
CA CYS A 140 -1.62 5.52 -13.66
C CYS A 140 -1.35 6.59 -14.72
N ALA A 141 -0.16 6.57 -15.30
CA ALA A 141 0.33 7.60 -16.20
C ALA A 141 -0.62 7.84 -17.38
N VAL A 142 -0.88 9.10 -17.65
CA VAL A 142 -1.61 9.56 -18.86
C VAL A 142 -0.61 9.59 -20.00
N GLY A 143 -0.80 8.73 -21.02
CA GLY A 143 0.09 8.64 -22.17
C GLY A 143 0.31 7.21 -22.65
N GLU A 144 1.33 6.97 -23.47
CA GLU A 144 1.73 5.61 -23.86
C GLU A 144 2.21 4.85 -22.62
N ARG A 145 1.63 3.69 -22.42
CA ARG A 145 1.61 2.94 -21.15
C ARG A 145 2.99 2.51 -20.68
N PRO A 146 3.42 2.90 -19.47
CA PRO A 146 4.55 2.22 -18.80
C PRO A 146 4.16 0.84 -18.23
N CYS A 147 2.87 0.51 -18.11
CA CYS A 147 2.42 -0.85 -17.80
C CYS A 147 2.56 -1.73 -19.02
N LEU A 148 3.79 -2.05 -19.39
CA LEU A 148 4.09 -2.78 -20.60
C LEU A 148 3.94 -4.29 -20.35
N THR A 149 3.36 -4.98 -21.32
CA THR A 149 3.55 -6.42 -21.43
C THR A 149 5.03 -6.66 -21.71
N ALA A 150 5.67 -7.49 -20.93
CA ALA A 150 7.06 -7.86 -21.17
C ALA A 150 7.18 -8.44 -22.60
N SER A 151 8.13 -7.91 -23.37
CA SER A 151 8.38 -8.39 -24.76
C SER A 151 8.91 -9.82 -24.76
N ASP A 152 9.60 -10.21 -23.70
CA ASP A 152 10.08 -11.56 -23.42
C ASP A 152 9.98 -11.81 -21.91
N ASN A 153 9.34 -12.88 -21.52
CA ASN A 153 9.22 -13.29 -20.10
C ASN A 153 10.33 -14.24 -19.66
N ASN A 154 11.24 -14.63 -20.55
CA ASN A 154 12.31 -15.60 -20.26
C ASN A 154 11.81 -16.88 -19.55
N GLY A 155 10.58 -17.33 -19.84
CA GLY A 155 9.95 -18.49 -19.22
C GLY A 155 9.34 -18.23 -17.82
N PHE A 156 9.36 -17.00 -17.31
CA PHE A 156 8.71 -16.63 -16.06
C PHE A 156 7.19 -16.50 -16.25
N ILE A 157 6.44 -16.85 -15.22
CA ILE A 157 5.02 -16.51 -15.12
C ILE A 157 4.97 -15.15 -14.41
N LEU A 158 4.74 -14.08 -15.18
CA LEU A 158 4.70 -12.72 -14.67
C LEU A 158 3.30 -12.45 -14.10
N ASP A 159 3.22 -11.94 -12.88
CA ASP A 159 1.99 -11.63 -12.16
C ASP A 159 1.86 -10.14 -11.81
N GLU A 160 2.96 -9.40 -11.69
CA GLU A 160 2.96 -7.99 -11.34
C GLU A 160 4.10 -7.23 -12.05
N ALA A 161 3.86 -5.94 -12.30
CA ALA A 161 4.88 -4.98 -12.72
C ALA A 161 4.77 -3.73 -11.84
N GLU A 162 5.88 -3.31 -11.23
CA GLU A 162 5.96 -2.10 -10.41
C GLU A 162 6.71 -0.99 -11.16
N VAL A 163 6.15 0.23 -11.14
CA VAL A 163 6.82 1.43 -11.70
C VAL A 163 7.09 2.41 -10.57
N ILE A 164 8.35 2.77 -10.40
CA ILE A 164 8.80 3.74 -9.41
C ILE A 164 9.44 4.94 -10.11
N TYR A 165 8.88 6.13 -9.87
CA TYR A 165 9.45 7.40 -10.32
C TYR A 165 10.42 7.94 -9.28
N TRP A 166 11.62 8.30 -9.68
CA TRP A 166 12.65 8.82 -8.79
C TRP A 166 12.87 10.31 -9.04
N GLY A 167 12.77 11.12 -7.98
CA GLY A 167 12.94 12.57 -8.08
C GLY A 167 13.30 13.22 -6.75
N LEU A 168 12.93 14.48 -6.59
CA LEU A 168 12.97 15.22 -5.33
C LEU A 168 11.54 15.62 -4.96
N CYS A 169 11.16 15.44 -3.69
CA CYS A 169 9.89 15.94 -3.20
C CYS A 169 9.91 17.49 -3.16
N PRO A 170 8.76 18.16 -3.06
CA PRO A 170 8.68 19.62 -3.03
C PRO A 170 9.56 20.26 -1.97
N GLU A 171 9.66 19.66 -0.79
CA GLU A 171 10.50 20.15 0.30
C GLU A 171 12.00 20.07 -0.02
N CYS A 172 12.42 18.95 -0.65
CA CYS A 172 13.83 18.76 -1.02
C CYS A 172 14.22 19.50 -2.29
N ALA A 173 13.27 19.80 -3.17
CA ALA A 173 13.47 20.59 -4.39
C ALA A 173 13.46 22.10 -4.12
N ALA A 174 12.86 22.54 -3.00
CA ALA A 174 12.80 23.95 -2.64
C ALA A 174 14.22 24.52 -2.43
N PRO A 175 14.53 25.74 -2.89
CA PRO A 175 15.82 26.37 -2.64
C PRO A 175 16.01 26.53 -1.12
N ARG A 176 17.15 26.04 -0.62
CA ARG A 176 17.51 26.16 0.81
C ARG A 176 17.58 27.64 1.19
N LYS A 177 16.80 28.03 2.20
CA LYS A 177 16.96 29.36 2.79
C LYS A 177 18.39 29.50 3.32
N PRO A 178 19.12 30.58 2.99
CA PRO A 178 20.46 30.79 3.54
C PRO A 178 20.35 30.90 5.05
N GLY A 179 21.00 29.98 5.79
CA GLY A 179 21.06 30.00 7.26
C GLY A 179 20.52 28.79 8.02
N SER A 180 19.89 27.81 7.39
CA SER A 180 19.51 26.55 8.06
C SER A 180 20.69 25.54 8.00
N ARG A 181 21.43 25.46 9.10
CA ARG A 181 22.38 24.34 9.33
C ARG A 181 21.63 23.05 9.58
N PRO A 182 22.24 21.90 9.21
CA PRO A 182 21.69 20.57 9.51
C PRO A 182 21.62 20.32 11.01
#